data_5a58e7ddbab759570821299d304989dc
#
_entry.id   5a58e7ddbab759570821299d304989dc
#
_cell.length_a   1.000
_cell.length_b   1.000
_cell.length_c   1.000
_cell.angle_alpha   90.00
_cell.angle_beta   90.00
_cell.angle_gamma   90.00
#
_symmetry.space_group_name_H-M   'P 1'
#
loop_
_entity.id
_entity.type
_entity.pdbx_description
1 polymer ?
#
loop_
_entity_poly.entity_id
_entity_poly.type
_entity_poly.pdbx_seq_one_letter_code
_entity_poly.pdbx_strand_id
1 'polypeptide(L)'
;MAPLVSVGRNSACPCGSAKRYKACCGRLAPAAVRCQPDDAAAQVNAANALARAGRLSEAAAGYLNALALQPDFVEAHANLSGVFLEQGRADQAVASCARALAIQPDFAPAHQTLAQARLSQGRFDEAAEHARRAVAINAEFAEAHNTLGNALIKLARLEEALASFRRAISLKPDFVEAHMNLGRALRSIGHLDLAAAGYQRVLEGDPEFAPAHAELATVLRLQRRSQESERSARRAMSIDPKSTAALAVLAELRADAGQFAQAEQLHRRIISQDENALESWAALARLRRMTAADGEWRAAAERLLEAPWPARRELPLRYAIAKYFDDLRDFDRAFAHYQRANALSAQCAPPHDRAALTRTVDLIIRAQDRSWMERRHSTGDFSERPVFIVGMLRSGTTLAEQILASHPQVFGAGELTFFGAETAAAFARTAAAGGGLDFTEAELRRLAAGYLDLLQRLSSGAARVIDKFPTNFFLLGLIRTVLPRARIIHMQRDPRDTCLSIYFQQFEAANAYANELQDLAHYYGEYQRLMRHWCNTLPTDALLHVPYERLVAEPEAWTRRMLEFAGLPWDARCLDFHRTERTVVTASRWQVRQAMSTSSVGRWRNYRQHLGPLAALRPEP
;
A
#
# COMPACT_ATOMS: atom_id res chain seq x y z
N MET A 1 3.46 8.99 23.85
CA MET A 1 3.14 9.96 24.93
C MET A 1 3.94 11.23 24.72
N ALA A 2 3.28 12.39 24.74
CA ALA A 2 4.03 13.65 24.92
C ALA A 2 4.83 13.58 26.23
N PRO A 3 6.05 14.10 26.30
CA PRO A 3 6.82 14.08 27.55
C PRO A 3 6.04 14.83 28.63
N LEU A 4 5.71 14.11 29.72
CA LEU A 4 5.05 14.73 30.86
C LEU A 4 6.01 15.73 31.50
N VAL A 5 5.59 16.98 31.62
CA VAL A 5 6.37 18.03 32.25
C VAL A 5 6.53 17.69 33.74
N SER A 6 7.74 17.61 34.25
CA SER A 6 8.01 17.14 35.63
C SER A 6 8.81 18.13 36.46
N VAL A 7 8.52 18.18 37.74
CA VAL A 7 9.38 18.83 38.74
C VAL A 7 10.73 18.08 38.83
N GLY A 8 11.85 18.79 38.84
CA GLY A 8 13.20 18.21 38.82
C GLY A 8 13.43 17.23 39.97
N ARG A 9 13.98 16.04 39.66
CA ARG A 9 14.24 14.92 40.59
C ARG A 9 15.00 15.31 41.86
N ASN A 10 15.84 16.31 41.76
CA ASN A 10 16.69 16.80 42.87
C ASN A 10 16.15 18.06 43.59
N SER A 11 15.04 18.62 43.12
CA SER A 11 14.39 19.75 43.75
C SER A 11 13.83 19.37 45.15
N ALA A 12 13.64 20.33 46.03
CA ALA A 12 12.94 20.09 47.28
C ALA A 12 11.54 19.54 47.01
N CYS A 13 11.09 18.57 47.80
CA CYS A 13 9.76 17.98 47.58
C CYS A 13 8.66 19.02 47.91
N PRO A 14 7.73 19.27 46.99
CA PRO A 14 6.64 20.23 47.21
C PRO A 14 5.74 19.91 48.41
N CYS A 15 5.78 18.66 48.90
CA CYS A 15 5.02 18.25 50.09
C CYS A 15 5.53 18.82 51.42
N GLY A 16 6.55 19.66 51.40
CA GLY A 16 7.11 20.27 52.62
C GLY A 16 7.94 19.35 53.52
N SER A 17 8.23 18.10 53.08
CA SER A 17 8.94 17.08 53.87
C SER A 17 10.43 17.34 54.09
N ALA A 18 10.98 18.46 53.63
CA ALA A 18 12.41 18.79 53.59
C ALA A 18 13.31 17.77 52.86
N LYS A 19 12.72 16.73 52.22
CA LYS A 19 13.45 15.72 51.41
C LYS A 19 13.48 16.13 49.96
N ARG A 20 14.48 15.65 49.22
CA ARG A 20 14.47 15.79 47.75
C ARG A 20 13.32 14.99 47.16
N TYR A 21 12.69 15.50 46.09
CA TYR A 21 11.53 14.87 45.42
C TYR A 21 11.72 13.37 45.14
N LYS A 22 12.90 12.96 44.65
CA LYS A 22 13.24 11.55 44.42
C LYS A 22 13.24 10.66 45.67
N ALA A 23 13.41 11.24 46.84
CA ALA A 23 13.49 10.52 48.12
C ALA A 23 12.19 10.55 48.91
N CYS A 24 11.20 11.31 48.42
CA CYS A 24 9.87 11.49 49.02
C CYS A 24 8.77 11.09 48.06
N CYS A 25 8.05 12.04 47.46
CA CYS A 25 6.93 11.79 46.54
C CYS A 25 7.38 11.14 45.21
N GLY A 26 8.64 11.22 44.84
CA GLY A 26 9.22 10.54 43.68
C GLY A 26 9.49 9.02 43.89
N ARG A 27 9.30 8.49 45.09
CA ARG A 27 9.40 7.05 45.43
C ARG A 27 8.04 6.36 45.42
N LEU A 28 7.21 6.61 44.46
CA LEU A 28 5.88 6.02 44.45
C LEU A 28 5.89 4.50 44.33
N ALA A 29 5.76 3.84 45.48
CA ALA A 29 5.05 2.58 45.56
C ALA A 29 3.53 2.87 45.45
N PRO A 30 2.70 1.92 44.93
CA PRO A 30 1.30 2.16 44.51
C PRO A 30 0.31 2.49 45.64
N ALA A 31 0.75 2.67 46.87
CA ALA A 31 -0.11 2.97 48.01
C ALA A 31 0.15 4.38 48.55
N ALA A 32 -0.82 5.24 48.33
CA ALA A 32 -1.03 6.52 49.02
C ALA A 32 0.09 7.56 48.89
N VAL A 33 0.06 8.37 47.81
CA VAL A 33 0.63 9.70 47.83
C VAL A 33 -0.20 10.56 48.77
N ARG A 34 0.18 10.66 50.02
CA ARG A 34 -0.26 11.73 50.90
C ARG A 34 0.58 12.97 50.59
N CYS A 35 0.35 13.57 49.40
CA CYS A 35 0.76 14.94 49.14
C CYS A 35 -0.17 15.86 49.99
N GLN A 36 0.33 17.02 50.44
CA GLN A 36 -0.54 18.01 50.98
C GLN A 36 -1.64 18.32 49.97
N PRO A 37 -2.93 18.27 50.35
CA PRO A 37 -4.03 18.42 49.40
C PRO A 37 -4.04 19.77 48.69
N ASP A 38 -3.29 20.76 49.19
CA ASP A 38 -3.33 22.15 48.74
C ASP A 38 -2.15 22.57 47.84
N ASP A 39 -1.32 21.63 47.35
CA ASP A 39 -0.23 21.93 46.41
C ASP A 39 -0.54 21.37 44.99
N ALA A 40 -0.90 22.28 44.06
CA ALA A 40 -1.21 21.95 42.68
C ALA A 40 -0.05 21.26 41.96
N ALA A 41 1.21 21.66 42.17
CA ALA A 41 2.36 21.05 41.56
C ALA A 41 2.61 19.61 42.07
N ALA A 42 2.35 19.38 43.36
CA ALA A 42 2.42 18.02 43.93
C ALA A 42 1.35 17.11 43.34
N GLN A 43 0.11 17.62 43.16
CA GLN A 43 -0.97 16.88 42.49
C GLN A 43 -0.63 16.52 41.02
N VAL A 44 -0.05 17.46 40.25
CA VAL A 44 0.41 17.20 38.86
C VAL A 44 1.51 16.13 38.84
N ASN A 45 2.49 16.18 39.75
CA ASN A 45 3.54 15.19 39.81
C ASN A 45 3.03 13.78 40.18
N ALA A 46 2.06 13.72 41.09
CA ALA A 46 1.39 12.46 41.44
C ALA A 46 0.59 11.92 40.26
N ALA A 47 -0.18 12.79 39.56
CA ALA A 47 -0.92 12.43 38.36
C ALA A 47 -0.01 11.97 37.21
N ASN A 48 1.14 12.63 37.01
CA ASN A 48 2.16 12.20 36.07
C ASN A 48 2.67 10.76 36.36
N ALA A 49 2.87 10.42 37.63
CA ALA A 49 3.28 9.07 38.02
C ALA A 49 2.18 8.03 37.78
N LEU A 50 0.94 8.38 38.06
CA LEU A 50 -0.23 7.52 37.77
C LEU A 50 -0.41 7.31 36.26
N ALA A 51 -0.27 8.34 35.46
CA ALA A 51 -0.33 8.25 34.00
C ALA A 51 0.74 7.30 33.46
N ARG A 52 1.99 7.42 33.93
CA ARG A 52 3.09 6.48 33.56
C ARG A 52 2.83 5.04 33.99
N ALA A 53 2.08 4.84 35.07
CA ALA A 53 1.67 3.53 35.54
C ALA A 53 0.43 2.96 34.82
N GLY A 54 -0.09 3.68 33.81
CA GLY A 54 -1.30 3.27 33.06
C GLY A 54 -2.62 3.50 33.83
N ARG A 55 -2.59 4.14 35.03
CA ARG A 55 -3.76 4.42 35.87
C ARG A 55 -4.44 5.69 35.41
N LEU A 56 -4.92 5.71 34.15
CA LEU A 56 -5.36 6.93 33.45
C LEU A 56 -6.52 7.66 34.14
N SER A 57 -7.49 6.93 34.71
CA SER A 57 -8.63 7.55 35.38
C SER A 57 -8.22 8.29 36.65
N GLU A 58 -7.28 7.74 37.40
CA GLU A 58 -6.76 8.35 38.60
C GLU A 58 -5.81 9.53 38.29
N ALA A 59 -5.05 9.38 37.19
CA ALA A 59 -4.24 10.49 36.68
C ALA A 59 -5.12 11.70 36.29
N ALA A 60 -6.20 11.47 35.56
CA ALA A 60 -7.16 12.51 35.20
C ALA A 60 -7.76 13.23 36.43
N ALA A 61 -8.18 12.45 37.45
CA ALA A 61 -8.68 13.02 38.70
C ALA A 61 -7.61 13.85 39.41
N GLY A 62 -6.34 13.41 39.41
CA GLY A 62 -5.22 14.17 39.99
C GLY A 62 -4.97 15.50 39.31
N TYR A 63 -5.00 15.53 37.96
CA TYR A 63 -4.89 16.78 37.19
C TYR A 63 -6.08 17.72 37.43
N LEU A 64 -7.31 17.19 37.51
CA LEU A 64 -8.49 17.99 37.81
C LEU A 64 -8.41 18.61 39.22
N ASN A 65 -7.91 17.86 40.23
CA ASN A 65 -7.67 18.39 41.56
C ASN A 65 -6.62 19.52 41.53
N ALA A 66 -5.51 19.34 40.78
CA ALA A 66 -4.52 20.39 40.60
C ALA A 66 -5.12 21.66 39.96
N LEU A 67 -5.98 21.48 38.95
CA LEU A 67 -6.67 22.59 38.27
C LEU A 67 -7.76 23.24 39.13
N ALA A 68 -8.32 22.53 40.09
CA ALA A 68 -9.22 23.13 41.07
C ALA A 68 -8.46 24.05 42.04
N LEU A 69 -7.18 23.76 42.35
CA LEU A 69 -6.30 24.57 43.15
C LEU A 69 -5.69 25.73 42.35
N GLN A 70 -5.28 25.47 41.14
CA GLN A 70 -4.68 26.43 40.21
C GLN A 70 -5.28 26.29 38.80
N PRO A 71 -6.36 27.03 38.47
CA PRO A 71 -7.08 26.93 37.21
C PRO A 71 -6.28 27.29 35.96
N ASP A 72 -5.20 28.04 36.08
CA ASP A 72 -4.31 28.53 35.03
C ASP A 72 -3.01 27.69 34.89
N PHE A 73 -2.98 26.49 35.48
CA PHE A 73 -1.81 25.63 35.41
C PHE A 73 -1.70 24.94 34.02
N VAL A 74 -0.94 25.56 33.12
CA VAL A 74 -0.82 25.18 31.71
C VAL A 74 -0.41 23.69 31.53
N GLU A 75 0.60 23.26 32.28
CA GLU A 75 1.10 21.87 32.20
C GLU A 75 0.05 20.85 32.66
N ALA A 76 -0.77 21.21 33.66
CA ALA A 76 -1.86 20.35 34.12
C ALA A 76 -2.92 20.16 33.03
N HIS A 77 -3.33 21.24 32.36
CA HIS A 77 -4.25 21.17 31.22
C HIS A 77 -3.67 20.34 30.06
N ALA A 78 -2.39 20.55 29.71
CA ALA A 78 -1.74 19.82 28.64
C ALA A 78 -1.58 18.32 28.98
N ASN A 79 -1.15 17.98 30.19
CA ASN A 79 -0.99 16.58 30.60
C ASN A 79 -2.36 15.86 30.71
N LEU A 80 -3.39 16.55 31.21
CA LEU A 80 -4.77 16.05 31.24
C LEU A 80 -5.29 15.74 29.83
N SER A 81 -4.97 16.61 28.88
CA SER A 81 -5.36 16.37 27.47
C SER A 81 -4.73 15.09 26.90
N GLY A 82 -3.47 14.81 27.22
CA GLY A 82 -2.79 13.56 26.86
C GLY A 82 -3.51 12.33 27.46
N VAL A 83 -3.86 12.40 28.75
CA VAL A 83 -4.61 11.31 29.41
C VAL A 83 -5.99 11.12 28.77
N PHE A 84 -6.71 12.18 28.43
CA PHE A 84 -8.00 12.05 27.73
C PHE A 84 -7.85 11.41 26.36
N LEU A 85 -6.78 11.71 25.62
CA LEU A 85 -6.49 11.04 24.34
C LEU A 85 -6.27 9.54 24.52
N GLU A 86 -5.46 9.13 25.50
CA GLU A 86 -5.22 7.72 25.80
C GLU A 86 -6.50 6.99 26.24
N GLN A 87 -7.46 7.70 26.85
CA GLN A 87 -8.79 7.18 27.16
C GLN A 87 -9.76 7.17 25.95
N GLY A 88 -9.36 7.64 24.77
CA GLY A 88 -10.23 7.77 23.59
C GLY A 88 -11.20 8.95 23.65
N ARG A 89 -11.04 9.89 24.61
CA ARG A 89 -11.92 11.03 24.88
C ARG A 89 -11.43 12.27 24.15
N ALA A 90 -11.39 12.23 22.81
CA ALA A 90 -10.78 13.25 21.97
C ALA A 90 -11.35 14.66 22.17
N ASP A 91 -12.68 14.79 22.36
CA ASP A 91 -13.32 16.10 22.56
C ASP A 91 -12.87 16.77 23.86
N GLN A 92 -12.68 15.98 24.91
CA GLN A 92 -12.19 16.50 26.21
C GLN A 92 -10.70 16.84 26.14
N ALA A 93 -9.93 16.08 25.37
CA ALA A 93 -8.54 16.41 25.08
C ALA A 93 -8.44 17.77 24.36
N VAL A 94 -9.28 18.00 23.34
CA VAL A 94 -9.36 19.28 22.62
C VAL A 94 -9.71 20.43 23.56
N ALA A 95 -10.71 20.24 24.43
CA ALA A 95 -11.11 21.28 25.39
C ALA A 95 -9.98 21.62 26.36
N SER A 96 -9.25 20.63 26.88
CA SER A 96 -8.11 20.82 27.77
C SER A 96 -6.94 21.52 27.05
N CYS A 97 -6.62 21.13 25.83
CA CYS A 97 -5.61 21.83 25.01
C CYS A 97 -5.99 23.28 24.75
N ALA A 98 -7.27 23.55 24.43
CA ALA A 98 -7.75 24.93 24.21
C ALA A 98 -7.57 25.80 25.45
N ARG A 99 -7.77 25.27 26.66
CA ARG A 99 -7.51 25.97 27.92
C ARG A 99 -6.01 26.25 28.10
N ALA A 100 -5.14 25.27 27.88
CA ALA A 100 -3.70 25.45 27.94
C ALA A 100 -3.23 26.55 26.99
N LEU A 101 -3.72 26.54 25.75
CA LEU A 101 -3.35 27.51 24.70
C LEU A 101 -3.98 28.90 24.91
N ALA A 102 -5.11 29.00 25.59
CA ALA A 102 -5.68 30.26 25.98
C ALA A 102 -4.82 30.99 27.05
N ILE A 103 -4.13 30.21 27.90
CA ILE A 103 -3.22 30.75 28.94
C ILE A 103 -1.85 31.03 28.32
N GLN A 104 -1.32 30.06 27.56
CA GLN A 104 -0.02 30.16 26.90
C GLN A 104 -0.12 29.73 25.43
N PRO A 105 -0.32 30.66 24.48
CA PRO A 105 -0.51 30.37 23.07
C PRO A 105 0.66 29.62 22.40
N ASP A 106 1.89 29.83 22.87
CA ASP A 106 3.10 29.19 22.33
C ASP A 106 3.56 28.01 23.21
N PHE A 107 2.62 27.16 23.65
CA PHE A 107 2.95 25.96 24.41
C PHE A 107 2.97 24.71 23.49
N ALA A 108 4.17 24.34 23.00
CA ALA A 108 4.37 23.27 22.02
C ALA A 108 3.71 21.92 22.42
N PRO A 109 3.77 21.44 23.70
CA PRO A 109 3.11 20.19 24.08
C PRO A 109 1.59 20.21 23.89
N ALA A 110 0.91 21.34 24.16
CA ALA A 110 -0.52 21.44 23.94
C ALA A 110 -0.88 21.43 22.44
N HIS A 111 -0.11 22.13 21.61
CA HIS A 111 -0.28 22.06 20.15
C HIS A 111 -0.07 20.63 19.63
N GLN A 112 0.95 19.92 20.08
CA GLN A 112 1.22 18.52 19.67
C GLN A 112 0.06 17.60 20.09
N THR A 113 -0.44 17.70 21.33
CA THR A 113 -1.57 16.88 21.79
C THR A 113 -2.87 17.24 21.06
N LEU A 114 -3.09 18.53 20.78
CA LEU A 114 -4.23 18.96 19.98
C LEU A 114 -4.16 18.42 18.55
N ALA A 115 -2.97 18.38 17.94
CA ALA A 115 -2.77 17.76 16.63
C ALA A 115 -3.14 16.26 16.66
N GLN A 116 -2.74 15.52 17.68
CA GLN A 116 -3.13 14.11 17.85
C GLN A 116 -4.64 13.95 18.04
N ALA A 117 -5.28 14.83 18.83
CA ALA A 117 -6.73 14.82 19.02
C ALA A 117 -7.47 15.09 17.69
N ARG A 118 -6.98 16.05 16.88
CA ARG A 118 -7.56 16.33 15.56
C ARG A 118 -7.36 15.16 14.59
N LEU A 119 -6.22 14.48 14.63
CA LEU A 119 -6.00 13.24 13.87
C LEU A 119 -7.04 12.17 14.21
N SER A 120 -7.30 11.94 15.50
CA SER A 120 -8.28 10.94 15.93
C SER A 120 -9.72 11.30 15.54
N GLN A 121 -10.03 12.62 15.41
CA GLN A 121 -11.31 13.13 14.91
C GLN A 121 -11.41 13.15 13.36
N GLY A 122 -10.36 12.79 12.63
CA GLY A 122 -10.32 12.87 11.16
C GLY A 122 -10.15 14.29 10.60
N ARG A 123 -9.80 15.27 11.44
CA ARG A 123 -9.60 16.69 11.06
C ARG A 123 -8.14 16.92 10.68
N PHE A 124 -7.74 16.39 9.52
CA PHE A 124 -6.33 16.25 9.17
C PHE A 124 -5.62 17.57 8.87
N ASP A 125 -6.30 18.55 8.27
CA ASP A 125 -5.71 19.88 8.00
C ASP A 125 -5.39 20.61 9.31
N GLU A 126 -6.31 20.61 10.27
CA GLU A 126 -6.09 21.20 11.58
C GLU A 126 -4.99 20.47 12.37
N ALA A 127 -4.95 19.15 12.26
CA ALA A 127 -3.88 18.37 12.85
C ALA A 127 -2.50 18.77 12.29
N ALA A 128 -2.39 18.94 10.97
CA ALA A 128 -1.16 19.40 10.34
C ALA A 128 -0.78 20.82 10.74
N GLU A 129 -1.76 21.72 10.88
CA GLU A 129 -1.54 23.10 11.32
C GLU A 129 -0.98 23.14 12.74
N HIS A 130 -1.64 22.47 13.69
CA HIS A 130 -1.19 22.42 15.07
C HIS A 130 0.17 21.70 15.21
N ALA A 131 0.41 20.63 14.49
CA ALA A 131 1.71 19.97 14.48
C ALA A 131 2.82 20.89 13.93
N ARG A 132 2.56 21.66 12.87
CA ARG A 132 3.50 22.69 12.36
C ARG A 132 3.76 23.76 13.39
N ARG A 133 2.73 24.20 14.12
CA ARG A 133 2.90 25.20 15.19
C ARG A 133 3.79 24.66 16.30
N ALA A 134 3.58 23.40 16.74
CA ALA A 134 4.43 22.75 17.73
C ALA A 134 5.89 22.69 17.28
N VAL A 135 6.15 22.32 16.01
CA VAL A 135 7.49 22.29 15.41
C VAL A 135 8.11 23.70 15.28
N ALA A 136 7.29 24.70 14.94
CA ALA A 136 7.77 26.09 14.85
C ALA A 136 8.19 26.66 16.23
N ILE A 137 7.49 26.27 17.30
CA ILE A 137 7.83 26.66 18.69
C ILE A 137 9.05 25.87 19.18
N ASN A 138 9.12 24.59 18.88
CA ASN A 138 10.24 23.72 19.25
C ASN A 138 10.63 22.81 18.07
N ALA A 139 11.65 23.21 17.32
CA ALA A 139 12.14 22.48 16.15
C ALA A 139 12.81 21.13 16.48
N GLU A 140 13.11 20.87 17.76
CA GLU A 140 13.70 19.60 18.23
C GLU A 140 12.65 18.66 18.83
N PHE A 141 11.36 18.95 18.65
CA PHE A 141 10.27 18.14 19.19
C PHE A 141 9.97 16.95 18.27
N ALA A 142 10.66 15.83 18.48
CA ALA A 142 10.56 14.64 17.63
C ALA A 142 9.12 14.10 17.49
N GLU A 143 8.35 14.09 18.58
CA GLU A 143 6.96 13.64 18.60
C GLU A 143 6.05 14.53 17.75
N ALA A 144 6.30 15.84 17.71
CA ALA A 144 5.55 16.78 16.87
C ALA A 144 5.85 16.56 15.38
N HIS A 145 7.10 16.30 15.02
CA HIS A 145 7.47 15.91 13.65
C HIS A 145 6.80 14.59 13.23
N ASN A 146 6.76 13.59 14.11
CA ASN A 146 6.07 12.33 13.83
C ASN A 146 4.55 12.54 13.64
N THR A 147 3.93 13.36 14.50
CA THR A 147 2.50 13.71 14.38
C THR A 147 2.20 14.48 13.09
N LEU A 148 3.09 15.42 12.70
CA LEU A 148 2.99 16.12 11.43
C LEU A 148 3.06 15.15 10.25
N GLY A 149 4.01 14.21 10.27
CA GLY A 149 4.11 13.17 9.25
C GLY A 149 2.82 12.36 9.12
N ASN A 150 2.22 11.95 10.24
CA ASN A 150 0.96 11.22 10.26
C ASN A 150 -0.20 12.04 9.64
N ALA A 151 -0.30 13.34 9.96
CA ALA A 151 -1.30 14.22 9.37
C ALA A 151 -1.10 14.38 7.85
N LEU A 152 0.14 14.56 7.41
CA LEU A 152 0.49 14.71 6.00
C LEU A 152 0.21 13.45 5.17
N ILE A 153 0.42 12.24 5.74
CA ILE A 153 -0.01 10.98 5.11
C ILE A 153 -1.52 10.98 4.84
N LYS A 154 -2.32 11.45 5.79
CA LYS A 154 -3.79 11.52 5.63
C LYS A 154 -4.22 12.55 4.59
N LEU A 155 -3.42 13.59 4.38
CA LEU A 155 -3.61 14.63 3.37
C LEU A 155 -2.98 14.27 2.01
N ALA A 156 -2.47 13.06 1.84
CA ALA A 156 -1.75 12.59 0.65
C ALA A 156 -0.49 13.44 0.29
N ARG A 157 0.07 14.19 1.25
CA ARG A 157 1.30 14.99 1.10
C ARG A 157 2.53 14.16 1.46
N LEU A 158 2.78 13.14 0.68
CA LEU A 158 3.67 12.04 1.02
C LEU A 158 5.13 12.47 1.21
N GLU A 159 5.70 13.29 0.31
CA GLU A 159 7.10 13.73 0.39
C GLU A 159 7.37 14.52 1.67
N GLU A 160 6.45 15.40 2.05
CA GLU A 160 6.54 16.16 3.28
C GLU A 160 6.40 15.27 4.53
N ALA A 161 5.56 14.24 4.44
CA ALA A 161 5.43 13.26 5.51
C ALA A 161 6.73 12.48 5.72
N LEU A 162 7.36 12.00 4.63
CA LEU A 162 8.65 11.31 4.68
C LEU A 162 9.75 12.21 5.28
N ALA A 163 9.79 13.49 4.90
CA ALA A 163 10.73 14.45 5.47
C ALA A 163 10.49 14.63 6.98
N SER A 164 9.23 14.73 7.40
CA SER A 164 8.85 14.88 8.81
C SER A 164 9.25 13.67 9.65
N PHE A 165 8.98 12.44 9.17
CA PHE A 165 9.40 11.22 9.86
C PHE A 165 10.94 11.09 9.94
N ARG A 166 11.66 11.41 8.86
CA ARG A 166 13.14 11.42 8.87
C ARG A 166 13.68 12.43 9.87
N ARG A 167 13.06 13.60 9.99
CA ARG A 167 13.44 14.59 11.00
C ARG A 167 13.18 14.08 12.42
N ALA A 168 12.02 13.46 12.69
CA ALA A 168 11.73 12.83 13.97
C ALA A 168 12.80 11.79 14.37
N ILE A 169 13.21 10.93 13.43
CA ILE A 169 14.25 9.93 13.63
C ILE A 169 15.63 10.56 13.84
N SER A 170 15.96 11.64 13.10
CA SER A 170 17.23 12.34 13.29
C SER A 170 17.36 12.97 14.67
N LEU A 171 16.23 13.41 15.27
CA LEU A 171 16.18 13.98 16.61
C LEU A 171 16.18 12.89 17.69
N LYS A 172 15.54 11.75 17.42
CA LYS A 172 15.40 10.64 18.35
C LYS A 172 15.61 9.32 17.57
N PRO A 173 16.86 8.84 17.45
CA PRO A 173 17.21 7.68 16.61
C PRO A 173 16.54 6.37 17.01
N ASP A 174 16.10 6.23 18.26
CA ASP A 174 15.38 5.08 18.82
C ASP A 174 13.85 5.25 18.85
N PHE A 175 13.32 6.23 18.08
CA PHE A 175 11.88 6.51 18.04
C PHE A 175 11.12 5.46 17.23
N VAL A 176 10.69 4.40 17.90
CA VAL A 176 10.02 3.23 17.31
C VAL A 176 8.85 3.63 16.42
N GLU A 177 7.93 4.49 16.90
CA GLU A 177 6.75 4.90 16.14
C GLU A 177 7.13 5.62 14.84
N ALA A 178 8.17 6.46 14.87
CA ALA A 178 8.61 7.18 13.67
C ALA A 178 9.23 6.22 12.63
N HIS A 179 10.02 5.24 13.05
CA HIS A 179 10.54 4.19 12.17
C HIS A 179 9.41 3.34 11.58
N MET A 180 8.43 2.94 12.38
CA MET A 180 7.26 2.18 11.93
C MET A 180 6.42 2.97 10.93
N ASN A 181 6.18 4.26 11.18
CA ASN A 181 5.39 5.13 10.30
C ASN A 181 6.14 5.42 9.00
N LEU A 182 7.45 5.70 9.05
CA LEU A 182 8.29 5.85 7.87
C LEU A 182 8.28 4.57 7.02
N GLY A 183 8.42 3.41 7.65
CA GLY A 183 8.38 2.12 6.97
C GLY A 183 7.06 1.88 6.24
N ARG A 184 5.92 2.18 6.88
CA ARG A 184 4.59 2.10 6.25
C ARG A 184 4.44 3.06 5.07
N ALA A 185 4.91 4.30 5.22
CA ALA A 185 4.88 5.30 4.15
C ALA A 185 5.75 4.87 2.97
N LEU A 186 6.97 4.40 3.21
CA LEU A 186 7.88 3.90 2.17
C LEU A 186 7.29 2.67 1.45
N ARG A 187 6.68 1.74 2.19
CA ARG A 187 5.98 0.59 1.62
C ARG A 187 4.86 1.00 0.68
N SER A 188 4.08 2.03 1.04
CA SER A 188 2.94 2.50 0.23
C SER A 188 3.35 3.08 -1.13
N ILE A 189 4.62 3.46 -1.30
CA ILE A 189 5.19 3.94 -2.57
C ILE A 189 6.16 2.96 -3.22
N GLY A 190 6.18 1.72 -2.72
CA GLY A 190 7.00 0.65 -3.30
C GLY A 190 8.48 0.67 -2.93
N HIS A 191 8.96 1.58 -2.07
CA HIS A 191 10.33 1.57 -1.56
C HIS A 191 10.54 0.49 -0.50
N LEU A 192 10.40 -0.77 -0.94
CA LEU A 192 10.33 -1.93 -0.06
C LEU A 192 11.63 -2.18 0.71
N ASP A 193 12.79 -1.93 0.10
CA ASP A 193 14.09 -2.14 0.76
C ASP A 193 14.28 -1.16 1.93
N LEU A 194 13.93 0.11 1.72
CA LEU A 194 13.99 1.13 2.77
C LEU A 194 12.97 0.87 3.87
N ALA A 195 11.77 0.39 3.53
CA ALA A 195 10.77 0.00 4.52
C ALA A 195 11.26 -1.18 5.38
N ALA A 196 11.85 -2.21 4.76
CA ALA A 196 12.43 -3.35 5.47
C ALA A 196 13.55 -2.92 6.43
N ALA A 197 14.48 -2.05 5.96
CA ALA A 197 15.55 -1.51 6.78
C ALA A 197 15.00 -0.73 8.00
N GLY A 198 13.94 0.05 7.84
CA GLY A 198 13.28 0.76 8.94
C GLY A 198 12.74 -0.19 10.02
N TYR A 199 12.07 -1.27 9.61
CA TYR A 199 11.56 -2.28 10.56
C TYR A 199 12.69 -3.09 11.21
N GLN A 200 13.75 -3.43 10.46
CA GLN A 200 14.94 -4.09 11.02
C GLN A 200 15.60 -3.23 12.08
N ARG A 201 15.68 -1.91 11.86
CA ARG A 201 16.22 -0.99 12.87
C ARG A 201 15.45 -1.01 14.19
N VAL A 202 14.12 -1.11 14.13
CA VAL A 202 13.28 -1.29 15.33
C VAL A 202 13.64 -2.61 16.04
N LEU A 203 13.81 -3.70 15.28
CA LEU A 203 14.11 -5.03 15.81
C LEU A 203 15.55 -5.17 16.33
N GLU A 204 16.47 -4.31 15.92
CA GLU A 204 17.80 -4.19 16.54
C GLU A 204 17.72 -3.65 17.98
N GLY A 205 16.79 -2.73 18.23
CA GLY A 205 16.53 -2.16 19.56
C GLY A 205 15.65 -3.03 20.45
N ASP A 206 14.62 -3.64 19.85
CA ASP A 206 13.69 -4.56 20.53
C ASP A 206 13.37 -5.78 19.64
N PRO A 207 14.12 -6.88 19.79
CA PRO A 207 13.91 -8.12 19.04
C PRO A 207 12.56 -8.82 19.32
N GLU A 208 11.84 -8.42 20.37
CA GLU A 208 10.56 -8.99 20.78
C GLU A 208 9.37 -8.09 20.38
N PHE A 209 9.58 -7.07 19.54
CA PHE A 209 8.53 -6.18 19.11
C PHE A 209 7.70 -6.82 17.98
N ALA A 210 6.64 -7.55 18.34
CA ALA A 210 5.80 -8.29 17.40
C ALA A 210 5.25 -7.45 16.22
N PRO A 211 4.83 -6.18 16.39
CA PRO A 211 4.36 -5.37 15.27
C PRO A 211 5.40 -5.15 14.17
N ALA A 212 6.68 -4.94 14.52
CA ALA A 212 7.74 -4.77 13.53
C ALA A 212 8.01 -6.06 12.75
N HIS A 213 7.98 -7.22 13.40
CA HIS A 213 8.06 -8.52 12.71
C HIS A 213 6.90 -8.72 11.72
N ALA A 214 5.66 -8.35 12.07
CA ALA A 214 4.51 -8.47 11.18
C ALA A 214 4.60 -7.53 9.95
N GLU A 215 5.03 -6.28 10.15
CA GLU A 215 5.24 -5.32 9.06
C GLU A 215 6.42 -5.73 8.16
N LEU A 216 7.54 -6.19 8.76
CA LEU A 216 8.67 -6.74 8.01
C LEU A 216 8.25 -7.95 7.18
N ALA A 217 7.45 -8.86 7.75
CA ALA A 217 6.90 -9.99 7.03
C ALA A 217 6.06 -9.54 5.83
N THR A 218 5.24 -8.50 5.99
CA THR A 218 4.44 -7.93 4.88
C THR A 218 5.35 -7.43 3.75
N VAL A 219 6.40 -6.69 4.07
CA VAL A 219 7.34 -6.16 3.07
C VAL A 219 8.10 -7.28 2.38
N LEU A 220 8.62 -8.26 3.13
CA LEU A 220 9.33 -9.42 2.57
C LEU A 220 8.45 -10.24 1.61
N ARG A 221 7.14 -10.37 1.89
CA ARG A 221 6.19 -11.00 0.96
C ARG A 221 6.07 -10.22 -0.34
N LEU A 222 5.98 -8.90 -0.28
CA LEU A 222 5.95 -8.03 -1.46
C LEU A 222 7.26 -8.11 -2.27
N GLN A 223 8.40 -8.26 -1.59
CA GLN A 223 9.70 -8.53 -2.21
C GLN A 223 9.85 -9.96 -2.74
N ARG A 224 8.81 -10.82 -2.62
CA ARG A 224 8.82 -12.25 -3.00
C ARG A 224 9.83 -13.11 -2.20
N ARG A 225 10.28 -12.65 -1.06
CA ARG A 225 11.13 -13.35 -0.09
C ARG A 225 10.27 -14.19 0.85
N SER A 226 9.48 -15.12 0.28
CA SER A 226 8.39 -15.81 0.98
C SER A 226 8.85 -16.57 2.23
N GLN A 227 10.02 -17.22 2.20
CA GLN A 227 10.55 -17.97 3.35
C GLN A 227 10.93 -17.04 4.51
N GLU A 228 11.52 -15.89 4.21
CA GLU A 228 11.88 -14.90 5.23
C GLU A 228 10.66 -14.19 5.78
N SER A 229 9.68 -13.90 4.92
CA SER A 229 8.37 -13.39 5.32
C SER A 229 7.69 -14.34 6.30
N GLU A 230 7.66 -15.64 5.99
CA GLU A 230 7.05 -16.65 6.87
C GLU A 230 7.78 -16.75 8.21
N ARG A 231 9.11 -16.69 8.23
CA ARG A 231 9.89 -16.68 9.48
C ARG A 231 9.55 -15.47 10.34
N SER A 232 9.50 -14.28 9.75
CA SER A 232 9.14 -13.04 10.47
C SER A 232 7.71 -13.08 11.00
N ALA A 233 6.74 -13.53 10.19
CA ALA A 233 5.35 -13.67 10.61
C ALA A 233 5.19 -14.68 11.75
N ARG A 234 5.89 -15.83 11.69
CA ARG A 234 5.90 -16.81 12.79
C ARG A 234 6.56 -16.28 14.05
N ARG A 235 7.62 -15.44 13.91
CA ARG A 235 8.22 -14.77 15.07
C ARG A 235 7.22 -13.83 15.73
N ALA A 236 6.53 -12.99 14.96
CA ALA A 236 5.46 -12.15 15.48
C ALA A 236 4.41 -12.97 16.25
N MET A 237 3.98 -14.12 15.70
CA MET A 237 3.01 -15.03 16.34
C MET A 237 3.56 -15.70 17.60
N SER A 238 4.86 -15.97 17.70
CA SER A 238 5.46 -16.55 18.91
C SER A 238 5.52 -15.56 20.06
N ILE A 239 5.63 -14.25 19.75
CA ILE A 239 5.64 -13.16 20.73
C ILE A 239 4.20 -12.79 21.12
N ASP A 240 3.34 -12.58 20.11
CA ASP A 240 1.93 -12.30 20.29
C ASP A 240 1.07 -13.32 19.52
N PRO A 241 0.59 -14.39 20.18
CA PRO A 241 -0.26 -15.42 19.56
C PRO A 241 -1.60 -14.91 19.03
N LYS A 242 -2.00 -13.69 19.38
CA LYS A 242 -3.23 -13.03 18.93
C LYS A 242 -2.98 -12.01 17.81
N SER A 243 -1.75 -11.85 17.33
CA SER A 243 -1.42 -10.90 16.27
C SER A 243 -2.20 -11.17 14.98
N THR A 244 -3.29 -10.43 14.78
CA THR A 244 -4.10 -10.52 13.55
C THR A 244 -3.32 -10.09 12.32
N ALA A 245 -2.37 -9.16 12.47
CA ALA A 245 -1.48 -8.73 11.39
C ALA A 245 -0.58 -9.87 10.92
N ALA A 246 0.05 -10.61 11.84
CA ALA A 246 0.89 -11.74 11.48
C ALA A 246 0.08 -12.90 10.87
N LEU A 247 -1.12 -13.18 11.43
CA LEU A 247 -2.05 -14.16 10.84
C LEU A 247 -2.46 -13.79 9.42
N ALA A 248 -2.72 -12.50 9.14
CA ALA A 248 -3.07 -12.03 7.81
C ALA A 248 -1.92 -12.25 6.81
N VAL A 249 -0.67 -11.97 7.19
CA VAL A 249 0.50 -12.24 6.34
C VAL A 249 0.64 -13.74 6.05
N LEU A 250 0.48 -14.61 7.06
CA LEU A 250 0.52 -16.05 6.85
C LEU A 250 -0.60 -16.53 5.92
N ALA A 251 -1.81 -15.98 6.06
CA ALA A 251 -2.92 -16.27 5.17
C ALA A 251 -2.62 -15.88 3.71
N GLU A 252 -2.07 -14.68 3.51
CA GLU A 252 -1.67 -14.23 2.18
C GLU A 252 -0.56 -15.11 1.57
N LEU A 253 0.46 -15.51 2.37
CA LEU A 253 1.51 -16.43 1.93
C LEU A 253 0.93 -17.80 1.51
N ARG A 254 -0.04 -18.34 2.27
CA ARG A 254 -0.74 -19.58 1.91
C ARG A 254 -1.54 -19.42 0.62
N ALA A 255 -2.22 -18.29 0.45
CA ALA A 255 -2.98 -17.99 -0.77
C ALA A 255 -2.05 -17.80 -1.99
N ASP A 256 -0.92 -17.11 -1.82
CA ASP A 256 0.11 -16.94 -2.88
C ASP A 256 0.72 -18.29 -3.30
N ALA A 257 0.84 -19.24 -2.36
CA ALA A 257 1.26 -20.62 -2.62
C ALA A 257 0.13 -21.52 -3.17
N GLY A 258 -1.11 -21.02 -3.30
CA GLY A 258 -2.27 -21.81 -3.75
C GLY A 258 -2.90 -22.69 -2.67
N GLN A 259 -2.48 -22.57 -1.43
CA GLN A 259 -3.00 -23.32 -0.28
C GLN A 259 -4.26 -22.63 0.28
N PHE A 260 -5.30 -22.51 -0.54
CA PHE A 260 -6.48 -21.68 -0.25
C PHE A 260 -7.24 -22.14 1.00
N ALA A 261 -7.32 -23.46 1.26
CA ALA A 261 -7.98 -23.98 2.46
C ALA A 261 -7.26 -23.55 3.76
N GLN A 262 -5.92 -23.52 3.76
CA GLN A 262 -5.15 -23.05 4.91
C GLN A 262 -5.29 -21.53 5.08
N ALA A 263 -5.32 -20.77 3.99
CA ALA A 263 -5.57 -19.34 4.01
C ALA A 263 -6.96 -19.03 4.60
N GLU A 264 -7.99 -19.80 4.21
CA GLU A 264 -9.35 -19.69 4.76
C GLU A 264 -9.38 -19.92 6.27
N GLN A 265 -8.72 -20.97 6.78
CA GLN A 265 -8.63 -21.25 8.20
C GLN A 265 -8.01 -20.09 8.99
N LEU A 266 -6.93 -19.49 8.46
CA LEU A 266 -6.29 -18.34 9.09
C LEU A 266 -7.19 -17.10 9.12
N HIS A 267 -7.91 -16.79 8.03
CA HIS A 267 -8.88 -15.68 8.03
C HIS A 267 -10.05 -15.94 8.98
N ARG A 268 -10.57 -17.16 9.06
CA ARG A 268 -11.61 -17.53 10.05
C ARG A 268 -11.10 -17.37 11.49
N ARG A 269 -9.83 -17.69 11.76
CA ARG A 269 -9.21 -17.44 13.06
C ARG A 269 -9.11 -15.95 13.37
N ILE A 270 -8.77 -15.10 12.40
CA ILE A 270 -8.77 -13.63 12.60
C ILE A 270 -10.18 -13.15 12.94
N ILE A 271 -11.20 -13.59 12.20
CA ILE A 271 -12.61 -13.23 12.43
C ILE A 271 -13.09 -13.68 13.81
N SER A 272 -12.66 -14.84 14.29
CA SER A 272 -13.02 -15.31 15.64
C SER A 272 -12.39 -14.48 16.77
N GLN A 273 -11.33 -13.75 16.50
CA GLN A 273 -10.67 -12.83 17.45
C GLN A 273 -11.22 -11.40 17.34
N ASP A 274 -11.58 -10.98 16.13
CA ASP A 274 -12.17 -9.68 15.82
C ASP A 274 -13.24 -9.85 14.74
N GLU A 275 -14.50 -9.87 15.17
CA GLU A 275 -15.66 -9.99 14.27
C GLU A 275 -15.73 -8.82 13.27
N ASN A 276 -15.09 -7.69 13.58
CA ASN A 276 -15.03 -6.49 12.74
C ASN A 276 -13.81 -6.46 11.79
N ALA A 277 -13.13 -7.58 11.60
CA ALA A 277 -12.02 -7.71 10.66
C ALA A 277 -12.52 -7.76 9.19
N LEU A 278 -13.01 -6.62 8.65
CA LEU A 278 -13.65 -6.52 7.34
C LEU A 278 -12.75 -7.05 6.21
N GLU A 279 -11.45 -6.83 6.32
CA GLU A 279 -10.45 -7.32 5.37
C GLU A 279 -10.41 -8.85 5.30
N SER A 280 -10.55 -9.52 6.46
CA SER A 280 -10.59 -10.99 6.52
C SER A 280 -11.91 -11.55 6.00
N TRP A 281 -13.03 -10.90 6.30
CA TRP A 281 -14.32 -11.24 5.68
C TRP A 281 -14.24 -11.12 4.15
N ALA A 282 -13.65 -10.03 3.63
CA ALA A 282 -13.45 -9.84 2.20
C ALA A 282 -12.51 -10.89 1.59
N ALA A 283 -11.44 -11.27 2.30
CA ALA A 283 -10.48 -12.24 1.83
C ALA A 283 -11.11 -13.62 1.59
N LEU A 284 -12.02 -14.07 2.47
CA LEU A 284 -12.71 -15.35 2.32
C LEU A 284 -13.40 -15.49 0.95
N ALA A 285 -14.07 -14.44 0.48
CA ALA A 285 -14.73 -14.45 -0.83
C ALA A 285 -13.76 -14.52 -2.01
N ARG A 286 -12.50 -14.06 -1.84
CA ARG A 286 -11.49 -14.07 -2.90
C ARG A 286 -10.74 -15.40 -3.04
N LEU A 287 -10.80 -16.27 -2.03
CA LEU A 287 -10.06 -17.54 -2.01
C LEU A 287 -10.70 -18.63 -2.87
N ARG A 288 -11.97 -18.50 -3.21
CA ARG A 288 -12.71 -19.48 -4.02
C ARG A 288 -13.91 -18.86 -4.73
N ARG A 289 -14.55 -19.64 -5.56
CA ARG A 289 -15.87 -19.30 -6.08
C ARG A 289 -16.91 -19.45 -4.97
N MET A 290 -17.74 -18.43 -4.79
CA MET A 290 -18.85 -18.42 -3.84
C MET A 290 -20.07 -19.12 -4.45
N THR A 291 -20.92 -19.68 -3.58
CA THR A 291 -22.12 -20.43 -3.94
C THR A 291 -23.32 -19.99 -3.09
N ALA A 292 -24.51 -20.49 -3.38
CA ALA A 292 -25.68 -20.23 -2.55
C ALA A 292 -25.55 -20.72 -1.10
N ALA A 293 -24.70 -21.73 -0.86
CA ALA A 293 -24.39 -22.22 0.49
C ALA A 293 -23.65 -21.18 1.37
N ASP A 294 -23.07 -20.14 0.75
CA ASP A 294 -22.38 -19.04 1.45
C ASP A 294 -23.34 -17.92 1.89
N GLY A 295 -24.64 -18.18 1.94
CA GLY A 295 -25.65 -17.20 2.33
C GLY A 295 -25.44 -16.62 3.74
N GLU A 296 -24.95 -17.43 4.68
CA GLU A 296 -24.61 -16.97 6.05
C GLU A 296 -23.45 -15.96 6.04
N TRP A 297 -22.40 -16.24 5.26
CA TRP A 297 -21.29 -15.29 5.06
C TRP A 297 -21.81 -13.97 4.50
N ARG A 298 -22.67 -14.01 3.46
CA ARG A 298 -23.26 -12.82 2.86
C ARG A 298 -24.06 -12.01 3.89
N ALA A 299 -24.96 -12.68 4.63
CA ALA A 299 -25.80 -12.01 5.63
C ALA A 299 -24.96 -11.36 6.76
N ALA A 300 -23.87 -12.01 7.18
CA ALA A 300 -22.94 -11.44 8.16
C ALA A 300 -22.19 -10.23 7.56
N ALA A 301 -21.69 -10.34 6.32
CA ALA A 301 -20.98 -9.28 5.64
C ALA A 301 -21.87 -8.04 5.43
N GLU A 302 -23.15 -8.21 5.06
CA GLU A 302 -24.11 -7.12 4.92
C GLU A 302 -24.41 -6.44 6.26
N ARG A 303 -24.63 -7.22 7.35
CA ARG A 303 -24.83 -6.65 8.70
C ARG A 303 -23.64 -5.82 9.18
N LEU A 304 -22.41 -6.26 8.92
CA LEU A 304 -21.22 -5.47 9.24
C LEU A 304 -21.23 -4.08 8.56
N LEU A 305 -21.82 -4.00 7.37
CA LEU A 305 -21.91 -2.74 6.62
C LEU A 305 -23.08 -1.84 7.03
N GLU A 306 -23.91 -2.24 7.99
CA GLU A 306 -24.91 -1.36 8.61
C GLU A 306 -24.26 -0.35 9.56
N ALA A 307 -23.09 -0.68 10.12
CA ALA A 307 -22.30 0.27 10.90
C ALA A 307 -21.56 1.28 10.01
N PRO A 308 -21.37 2.52 10.46
CA PRO A 308 -20.61 3.51 9.71
C PRO A 308 -19.11 3.19 9.76
N TRP A 309 -18.55 2.76 8.64
CA TRP A 309 -17.13 2.50 8.50
C TRP A 309 -16.43 3.61 7.68
N PRO A 310 -15.17 3.93 8.00
CA PRO A 310 -14.35 4.73 7.08
C PRO A 310 -14.27 4.06 5.71
N ALA A 311 -14.35 4.82 4.62
CA ALA A 311 -14.39 4.32 3.25
C ALA A 311 -13.33 3.25 2.96
N ARG A 312 -12.08 3.45 3.42
CA ARG A 312 -11.00 2.47 3.26
C ARG A 312 -11.27 1.10 3.90
N ARG A 313 -12.02 1.06 5.01
CA ARG A 313 -12.36 -0.21 5.68
C ARG A 313 -13.56 -0.89 5.06
N GLU A 314 -14.55 -0.12 4.60
CA GLU A 314 -15.76 -0.63 3.94
C GLU A 314 -15.42 -1.24 2.56
N LEU A 315 -14.56 -0.60 1.83
CA LEU A 315 -14.21 -0.86 0.43
C LEU A 315 -13.94 -2.35 0.11
N PRO A 316 -13.03 -3.08 0.79
CA PRO A 316 -12.73 -4.48 0.46
C PRO A 316 -13.96 -5.39 0.57
N LEU A 317 -14.81 -5.14 1.59
CA LEU A 317 -16.00 -5.96 1.84
C LEU A 317 -17.09 -5.70 0.79
N ARG A 318 -17.23 -4.47 0.28
CA ARG A 318 -18.14 -4.16 -0.84
C ARG A 318 -17.76 -4.92 -2.11
N TYR A 319 -16.47 -4.94 -2.47
CA TYR A 319 -16.00 -5.76 -3.60
C TYR A 319 -16.24 -7.25 -3.38
N ALA A 320 -16.10 -7.74 -2.16
CA ALA A 320 -16.33 -9.14 -1.83
C ALA A 320 -17.81 -9.54 -1.95
N ILE A 321 -18.73 -8.69 -1.49
CA ILE A 321 -20.17 -8.89 -1.66
C ILE A 321 -20.56 -8.81 -3.15
N ALA A 322 -20.00 -7.85 -3.89
CA ALA A 322 -20.20 -7.77 -5.33
C ALA A 322 -19.78 -9.07 -6.03
N LYS A 323 -18.59 -9.60 -5.68
CA LYS A 323 -18.12 -10.89 -6.20
C LYS A 323 -19.05 -12.04 -5.84
N TYR A 324 -19.61 -12.08 -4.63
CA TYR A 324 -20.58 -13.10 -4.23
C TYR A 324 -21.78 -13.11 -5.18
N PHE A 325 -22.41 -11.97 -5.43
CA PHE A 325 -23.54 -11.87 -6.36
C PHE A 325 -23.16 -12.20 -7.81
N ASP A 326 -21.96 -11.79 -8.24
CA ASP A 326 -21.44 -12.13 -9.56
C ASP A 326 -21.22 -13.64 -9.74
N ASP A 327 -20.66 -14.31 -8.73
CA ASP A 327 -20.48 -15.77 -8.72
C ASP A 327 -21.81 -16.52 -8.80
N LEU A 328 -22.89 -15.94 -8.21
CA LEU A 328 -24.26 -16.45 -8.27
C LEU A 328 -25.03 -16.03 -9.52
N ARG A 329 -24.42 -15.24 -10.42
CA ARG A 329 -25.00 -14.68 -11.63
C ARG A 329 -26.13 -13.68 -11.38
N ASP A 330 -26.16 -13.04 -10.23
CA ASP A 330 -27.00 -11.88 -9.95
C ASP A 330 -26.26 -10.61 -10.31
N PHE A 331 -26.22 -10.32 -11.60
CA PHE A 331 -25.34 -9.31 -12.17
C PHE A 331 -25.76 -7.88 -11.79
N ASP A 332 -27.04 -7.64 -11.56
CA ASP A 332 -27.55 -6.30 -11.20
C ASP A 332 -27.14 -5.95 -9.76
N ARG A 333 -27.33 -6.87 -8.80
CA ARG A 333 -26.85 -6.67 -7.43
C ARG A 333 -25.33 -6.61 -7.37
N ALA A 334 -24.64 -7.46 -8.13
CA ALA A 334 -23.19 -7.40 -8.24
C ALA A 334 -22.71 -6.02 -8.69
N PHE A 335 -23.32 -5.49 -9.79
CA PHE A 335 -22.92 -4.20 -10.32
C PHE A 335 -23.20 -3.04 -9.34
N ALA A 336 -24.34 -3.03 -8.67
CA ALA A 336 -24.65 -2.03 -7.64
C ALA A 336 -23.60 -1.99 -6.53
N HIS A 337 -23.15 -3.16 -6.03
CA HIS A 337 -22.08 -3.23 -5.05
C HIS A 337 -20.71 -2.81 -5.61
N TYR A 338 -20.37 -3.18 -6.86
CA TYR A 338 -19.16 -2.68 -7.53
C TYR A 338 -19.18 -1.16 -7.68
N GLN A 339 -20.30 -0.60 -8.09
CA GLN A 339 -20.47 0.86 -8.22
C GLN A 339 -20.27 1.57 -6.87
N ARG A 340 -20.86 1.04 -5.80
CA ARG A 340 -20.65 1.60 -4.46
C ARG A 340 -19.20 1.47 -4.00
N ALA A 341 -18.55 0.33 -4.26
CA ALA A 341 -17.15 0.11 -3.94
C ALA A 341 -16.24 1.11 -4.68
N ASN A 342 -16.47 1.31 -5.97
CA ASN A 342 -15.70 2.27 -6.76
C ASN A 342 -15.92 3.73 -6.29
N ALA A 343 -17.16 4.10 -5.93
CA ALA A 343 -17.45 5.41 -5.34
C ALA A 343 -16.70 5.64 -4.01
N LEU A 344 -16.56 4.61 -3.17
CA LEU A 344 -15.74 4.66 -1.95
C LEU A 344 -14.25 4.74 -2.28
N SER A 345 -13.79 4.00 -3.29
CA SER A 345 -12.40 4.05 -3.74
C SER A 345 -12.01 5.44 -4.24
N ALA A 346 -12.90 6.10 -4.99
CA ALA A 346 -12.71 7.47 -5.47
C ALA A 346 -12.56 8.50 -4.33
N GLN A 347 -13.17 8.25 -3.16
CA GLN A 347 -12.97 9.10 -1.97
C GLN A 347 -11.61 8.90 -1.31
N CYS A 348 -10.92 7.79 -1.61
CA CYS A 348 -9.66 7.42 -0.97
C CYS A 348 -8.42 7.80 -1.80
N ALA A 349 -8.59 8.33 -3.01
CA ALA A 349 -7.52 8.67 -3.93
C ALA A 349 -7.83 9.99 -4.66
N PRO A 350 -6.81 10.73 -5.13
CA PRO A 350 -7.03 11.84 -6.04
C PRO A 350 -7.77 11.38 -7.30
N PRO A 351 -8.64 12.23 -7.89
CA PRO A 351 -9.32 11.90 -9.13
C PRO A 351 -8.32 11.68 -10.27
N HIS A 352 -8.69 10.83 -11.22
CA HIS A 352 -7.88 10.61 -12.42
C HIS A 352 -7.85 11.86 -13.31
N ASP A 353 -6.64 12.34 -13.64
CA ASP A 353 -6.45 13.45 -14.57
C ASP A 353 -6.32 12.93 -16.01
N ARG A 354 -7.44 12.92 -16.76
CA ARG A 354 -7.47 12.51 -18.18
C ARG A 354 -6.56 13.37 -19.05
N ALA A 355 -6.52 14.66 -18.79
CA ALA A 355 -5.70 15.59 -19.58
C ALA A 355 -4.21 15.34 -19.37
N ALA A 356 -3.80 15.04 -18.13
CA ALA A 356 -2.41 14.67 -17.84
C ALA A 356 -2.02 13.36 -18.54
N LEU A 357 -2.91 12.35 -18.54
CA LEU A 357 -2.66 11.10 -19.27
C LEU A 357 -2.49 11.37 -20.78
N THR A 358 -3.41 12.11 -21.39
CA THR A 358 -3.33 12.45 -22.82
C THR A 358 -2.03 13.20 -23.13
N ARG A 359 -1.65 14.21 -22.31
CA ARG A 359 -0.36 14.92 -22.48
C ARG A 359 0.83 13.98 -22.39
N THR A 360 0.79 13.00 -21.46
CA THR A 360 1.86 12.02 -21.31
C THR A 360 1.98 11.12 -22.54
N VAL A 361 0.86 10.62 -23.06
CA VAL A 361 0.84 9.80 -24.28
C VAL A 361 1.32 10.62 -25.49
N ASP A 362 0.86 11.86 -25.64
CA ASP A 362 1.31 12.77 -26.71
C ASP A 362 2.81 13.04 -26.64
N LEU A 363 3.35 13.22 -25.42
CA LEU A 363 4.78 13.40 -25.20
C LEU A 363 5.57 12.17 -25.65
N ILE A 364 5.14 10.98 -25.24
CA ILE A 364 5.81 9.72 -25.60
C ILE A 364 5.81 9.52 -27.12
N ILE A 365 4.65 9.68 -27.77
CA ILE A 365 4.48 9.52 -29.22
C ILE A 365 5.40 10.49 -29.99
N ARG A 366 5.46 11.75 -29.56
CA ARG A 366 6.32 12.75 -30.22
C ARG A 366 7.81 12.54 -29.98
N ALA A 367 8.17 12.10 -28.74
CA ALA A 367 9.56 12.01 -28.34
C ALA A 367 10.24 10.70 -28.75
N GLN A 368 9.51 9.61 -28.90
CA GLN A 368 10.05 8.27 -29.14
C GLN A 368 9.58 7.71 -30.48
N ASP A 369 9.91 8.41 -31.56
CA ASP A 369 9.72 7.94 -32.93
C ASP A 369 10.82 6.94 -33.35
N ARG A 370 10.67 6.36 -34.55
CA ARG A 370 11.64 5.41 -35.10
C ARG A 370 13.04 6.03 -35.17
N SER A 371 13.15 7.28 -35.61
CA SER A 371 14.44 7.95 -35.73
C SER A 371 15.13 8.19 -34.40
N TRP A 372 14.36 8.46 -33.33
CA TRP A 372 14.87 8.58 -31.97
C TRP A 372 15.52 7.27 -31.50
N MET A 373 14.88 6.13 -31.77
CA MET A 373 15.40 4.80 -31.41
C MET A 373 16.62 4.41 -32.25
N GLU A 374 16.59 4.65 -33.55
CA GLU A 374 17.68 4.33 -34.46
C GLU A 374 18.97 5.09 -34.10
N ARG A 375 18.87 6.37 -33.79
CA ARG A 375 20.03 7.18 -33.36
C ARG A 375 20.67 6.67 -32.06
N ARG A 376 19.96 5.92 -31.23
CA ARG A 376 20.41 5.45 -29.92
C ARG A 376 20.62 3.93 -29.84
N HIS A 377 20.39 3.22 -30.92
CA HIS A 377 20.46 1.75 -30.98
C HIS A 377 21.82 1.18 -30.50
N SER A 378 22.94 1.89 -30.77
CA SER A 378 24.28 1.46 -30.37
C SER A 378 24.59 1.65 -28.88
N THR A 379 23.73 2.34 -28.13
CA THR A 379 23.94 2.59 -26.70
C THR A 379 23.39 1.51 -25.80
N GLY A 380 22.55 0.59 -26.34
CA GLY A 380 21.87 -0.48 -25.63
C GLY A 380 22.73 -1.71 -25.42
N ASP A 381 22.27 -2.61 -24.53
CA ASP A 381 22.82 -3.95 -24.36
C ASP A 381 22.01 -4.96 -25.20
N PHE A 382 22.72 -5.81 -25.95
CA PHE A 382 22.12 -6.77 -26.89
C PHE A 382 21.74 -8.11 -26.23
N SER A 383 21.53 -8.14 -24.92
CA SER A 383 21.03 -9.31 -24.22
C SER A 383 19.66 -9.74 -24.77
N GLU A 384 19.52 -11.03 -25.05
CA GLU A 384 18.24 -11.65 -25.45
C GLU A 384 17.48 -12.22 -24.25
N ARG A 385 18.02 -12.05 -23.07
CA ARG A 385 17.49 -12.63 -21.84
C ARG A 385 16.15 -12.03 -21.40
N PRO A 386 15.91 -10.70 -21.56
CA PRO A 386 14.66 -10.09 -21.17
C PRO A 386 13.50 -10.42 -22.11
N VAL A 387 12.36 -10.82 -21.54
CA VAL A 387 11.06 -10.92 -22.23
C VAL A 387 10.05 -10.09 -21.45
N PHE A 388 9.44 -9.12 -22.10
CA PHE A 388 8.43 -8.26 -21.49
C PHE A 388 7.02 -8.75 -21.86
N ILE A 389 6.13 -8.85 -20.86
CA ILE A 389 4.71 -9.08 -21.10
C ILE A 389 3.95 -7.83 -20.71
N VAL A 390 3.32 -7.20 -21.70
CA VAL A 390 2.60 -5.92 -21.56
C VAL A 390 1.15 -6.03 -22.02
N GLY A 391 0.36 -5.03 -21.71
CA GLY A 391 -1.06 -4.92 -22.08
C GLY A 391 -1.86 -4.21 -21.00
N MET A 392 -3.15 -4.11 -21.16
CA MET A 392 -4.00 -3.62 -20.08
C MET A 392 -3.96 -4.55 -18.87
N LEU A 393 -4.16 -3.99 -17.68
CA LEU A 393 -4.46 -4.82 -16.51
C LEU A 393 -5.63 -5.76 -16.86
N ARG A 394 -5.61 -6.99 -16.37
CA ARG A 394 -6.68 -7.99 -16.61
C ARG A 394 -6.83 -8.47 -18.06
N SER A 395 -5.91 -8.19 -18.95
CA SER A 395 -5.92 -8.69 -20.33
C SER A 395 -5.40 -10.13 -20.48
N GLY A 396 -4.95 -10.77 -19.40
CA GLY A 396 -4.38 -12.13 -19.43
C GLY A 396 -2.86 -12.19 -19.31
N THR A 397 -2.19 -11.09 -18.98
CA THR A 397 -0.72 -10.99 -18.81
C THR A 397 -0.19 -12.01 -17.79
N THR A 398 -0.89 -12.22 -16.66
CA THR A 398 -0.49 -13.24 -15.68
C THR A 398 -0.62 -14.67 -16.23
N LEU A 399 -1.62 -14.94 -17.06
CA LEU A 399 -1.77 -16.25 -17.71
C LEU A 399 -0.59 -16.53 -18.64
N ALA A 400 -0.24 -15.58 -19.50
CA ALA A 400 0.92 -15.71 -20.40
C ALA A 400 2.23 -15.91 -19.63
N GLU A 401 2.43 -15.16 -18.53
CA GLU A 401 3.58 -15.35 -17.65
C GLU A 401 3.62 -16.77 -17.07
N GLN A 402 2.50 -17.29 -16.55
CA GLN A 402 2.46 -18.63 -15.94
C GLN A 402 2.75 -19.72 -16.98
N ILE A 403 2.18 -19.61 -18.18
CA ILE A 403 2.44 -20.53 -19.28
C ILE A 403 3.94 -20.58 -19.58
N LEU A 404 4.56 -19.43 -19.84
CA LEU A 404 5.97 -19.35 -20.21
C LEU A 404 6.90 -19.70 -19.05
N ALA A 405 6.59 -19.28 -17.82
CA ALA A 405 7.39 -19.57 -16.64
C ALA A 405 7.31 -21.04 -16.19
N SER A 406 6.45 -21.86 -16.79
CA SER A 406 6.45 -23.31 -16.63
C SER A 406 7.52 -24.00 -17.46
N HIS A 407 8.15 -23.30 -18.41
CA HIS A 407 9.28 -23.79 -19.17
C HIS A 407 10.56 -23.81 -18.32
N PRO A 408 11.38 -24.87 -18.33
CA PRO A 408 12.53 -25.03 -17.43
C PRO A 408 13.65 -23.99 -17.60
N GLN A 409 13.74 -23.38 -18.78
CA GLN A 409 14.74 -22.36 -19.10
C GLN A 409 14.22 -20.93 -18.82
N VAL A 410 13.02 -20.77 -18.24
CA VAL A 410 12.38 -19.48 -18.04
C VAL A 410 12.22 -19.18 -16.55
N PHE A 411 12.59 -17.98 -16.16
CA PHE A 411 12.26 -17.44 -14.84
C PHE A 411 11.23 -16.32 -15.00
N GLY A 412 10.09 -16.45 -14.35
CA GLY A 412 9.09 -15.38 -14.29
C GLY A 412 9.38 -14.44 -13.12
N ALA A 413 9.83 -13.25 -13.39
CA ALA A 413 10.14 -12.26 -12.36
C ALA A 413 8.89 -11.50 -11.84
N GLY A 414 7.74 -11.64 -12.51
CA GLY A 414 6.50 -10.93 -12.18
C GLY A 414 6.57 -9.47 -12.56
N GLU A 415 6.03 -8.59 -11.71
CA GLU A 415 5.93 -7.15 -11.97
C GLU A 415 7.18 -6.43 -11.44
N LEU A 416 8.13 -6.10 -12.34
CA LEU A 416 9.33 -5.34 -11.99
C LEU A 416 9.06 -3.85 -12.23
N THR A 417 9.19 -3.05 -11.16
CA THR A 417 8.97 -1.59 -11.22
C THR A 417 10.20 -0.81 -11.66
N PHE A 418 11.27 -1.48 -12.05
CA PHE A 418 12.59 -0.89 -12.32
C PHE A 418 12.53 0.28 -13.30
N PHE A 419 11.99 0.08 -14.50
CA PHE A 419 11.96 1.16 -15.51
C PHE A 419 11.12 2.35 -15.05
N GLY A 420 9.96 2.10 -14.43
CA GLY A 420 9.12 3.17 -13.91
C GLY A 420 9.83 4.00 -12.83
N ALA A 421 10.49 3.33 -11.88
CA ALA A 421 11.21 3.99 -10.78
C ALA A 421 12.41 4.81 -11.29
N GLU A 422 13.25 4.21 -12.15
CA GLU A 422 14.48 4.84 -12.65
C GLU A 422 14.20 6.00 -13.62
N THR A 423 13.02 6.04 -14.26
CA THR A 423 12.69 7.07 -15.24
C THR A 423 11.76 8.16 -14.72
N ALA A 424 11.18 7.98 -13.54
CA ALA A 424 10.21 8.92 -12.96
C ALA A 424 10.73 10.38 -12.91
N ALA A 425 12.00 10.57 -12.49
CA ALA A 425 12.62 11.88 -12.44
C ALA A 425 12.82 12.52 -13.83
N ALA A 426 13.12 11.72 -14.85
CA ALA A 426 13.25 12.21 -16.23
C ALA A 426 11.89 12.65 -16.78
N PHE A 427 10.83 11.87 -16.57
CA PHE A 427 9.47 12.25 -16.94
C PHE A 427 9.03 13.53 -16.22
N ALA A 428 9.32 13.67 -14.92
CA ALA A 428 8.98 14.87 -14.14
C ALA A 428 9.72 16.12 -14.67
N ARG A 429 11.01 16.01 -14.96
CA ARG A 429 11.79 17.12 -15.56
C ARG A 429 11.21 17.55 -16.90
N THR A 430 10.88 16.59 -17.77
CA THR A 430 10.33 16.86 -19.09
C THR A 430 8.95 17.53 -19.01
N ALA A 431 8.10 17.07 -18.11
CA ALA A 431 6.79 17.68 -17.87
C ALA A 431 6.90 19.15 -17.44
N ALA A 432 7.91 19.48 -16.61
CA ALA A 432 8.16 20.84 -16.14
C ALA A 432 8.76 21.75 -17.23
N ALA A 433 9.62 21.22 -18.11
CA ALA A 433 10.35 21.99 -19.13
C ALA A 433 9.60 22.16 -20.46
N GLY A 434 8.51 21.42 -20.68
CA GLY A 434 7.77 21.41 -21.97
C GLY A 434 8.58 20.88 -23.16
N GLY A 435 9.72 20.19 -22.89
CA GLY A 435 10.64 19.63 -23.87
C GLY A 435 10.36 18.15 -24.22
N GLY A 436 11.22 17.56 -25.06
CA GLY A 436 11.19 16.13 -25.37
C GLY A 436 11.78 15.27 -24.26
N LEU A 437 11.38 13.98 -24.19
CA LEU A 437 12.04 12.99 -23.33
C LEU A 437 13.49 12.81 -23.80
N ASP A 438 14.42 13.42 -23.08
CA ASP A 438 15.84 13.36 -23.41
C ASP A 438 16.59 12.55 -22.35
N PHE A 439 17.29 11.53 -22.83
CA PHE A 439 18.17 10.70 -22.05
C PHE A 439 19.58 10.78 -22.64
N THR A 440 20.56 11.05 -21.82
CA THR A 440 21.96 10.96 -22.21
C THR A 440 22.35 9.50 -22.46
N GLU A 441 23.38 9.27 -23.28
CA GLU A 441 23.91 7.93 -23.51
C GLU A 441 24.34 7.24 -22.21
N ALA A 442 24.92 8.01 -21.27
CA ALA A 442 25.33 7.49 -19.96
C ALA A 442 24.14 7.00 -19.14
N GLU A 443 23.01 7.72 -19.15
CA GLU A 443 21.78 7.30 -18.48
C GLU A 443 21.20 6.03 -19.12
N LEU A 444 21.18 5.94 -20.46
CA LEU A 444 20.70 4.76 -21.17
C LEU A 444 21.56 3.53 -20.87
N ARG A 445 22.89 3.65 -20.88
CA ARG A 445 23.81 2.56 -20.51
C ARG A 445 23.63 2.13 -19.05
N ARG A 446 23.45 3.09 -18.13
CA ARG A 446 23.20 2.80 -16.72
C ARG A 446 21.88 2.04 -16.53
N LEU A 447 20.82 2.44 -17.25
CA LEU A 447 19.54 1.73 -17.23
C LEU A 447 19.68 0.28 -17.72
N ALA A 448 20.38 0.06 -18.84
CA ALA A 448 20.62 -1.28 -19.36
C ALA A 448 21.38 -2.15 -18.36
N ALA A 449 22.51 -1.66 -17.86
CA ALA A 449 23.37 -2.38 -16.93
C ALA A 449 22.64 -2.68 -15.59
N GLY A 450 21.95 -1.69 -15.01
CA GLY A 450 21.21 -1.86 -13.77
C GLY A 450 20.08 -2.86 -13.87
N TYR A 451 19.35 -2.85 -15.02
CA TYR A 451 18.30 -3.83 -15.26
C TYR A 451 18.83 -5.24 -15.43
N LEU A 452 19.89 -5.44 -16.21
CA LEU A 452 20.50 -6.76 -16.40
C LEU A 452 21.11 -7.31 -15.10
N ASP A 453 21.70 -6.45 -14.27
CA ASP A 453 22.17 -6.82 -12.95
C ASP A 453 21.00 -7.25 -12.02
N LEU A 454 19.86 -6.55 -12.07
CA LEU A 454 18.64 -6.98 -11.38
C LEU A 454 18.20 -8.39 -11.85
N LEU A 455 18.14 -8.61 -13.17
CA LEU A 455 17.77 -9.94 -13.69
C LEU A 455 18.77 -11.03 -13.28
N GLN A 456 20.05 -10.71 -13.21
CA GLN A 456 21.10 -11.65 -12.76
C GLN A 456 20.92 -12.02 -11.29
N ARG A 457 20.58 -11.05 -10.43
CA ARG A 457 20.28 -11.32 -9.00
C ARG A 457 19.02 -12.17 -8.82
N LEU A 458 17.99 -11.96 -9.65
CA LEU A 458 16.75 -12.71 -9.55
C LEU A 458 16.88 -14.16 -10.05
N SER A 459 17.66 -14.37 -11.09
CA SER A 459 17.88 -15.70 -11.67
C SER A 459 19.20 -15.75 -12.44
N SER A 460 20.22 -16.41 -11.91
CA SER A 460 21.52 -16.54 -12.57
C SER A 460 21.54 -17.54 -13.73
N GLY A 461 20.61 -18.51 -13.76
CA GLY A 461 20.66 -19.66 -14.68
C GLY A 461 19.59 -19.68 -15.78
N ALA A 462 18.58 -18.83 -15.75
CA ALA A 462 17.51 -18.85 -16.75
C ALA A 462 17.96 -18.24 -18.09
N ALA A 463 17.65 -18.91 -19.20
CA ALA A 463 17.90 -18.40 -20.55
C ALA A 463 17.01 -17.17 -20.86
N ARG A 464 15.79 -17.16 -20.34
CA ARG A 464 14.87 -16.04 -20.45
C ARG A 464 14.33 -15.63 -19.07
N VAL A 465 14.21 -14.33 -18.83
CA VAL A 465 13.59 -13.77 -17.62
C VAL A 465 12.41 -12.91 -18.06
N ILE A 466 11.23 -13.25 -17.55
CA ILE A 466 9.99 -12.53 -17.89
C ILE A 466 9.75 -11.42 -16.89
N ASP A 467 9.71 -10.19 -17.38
CA ASP A 467 9.13 -9.03 -16.69
C ASP A 467 7.68 -8.86 -17.17
N LYS A 468 6.74 -9.25 -16.33
CA LYS A 468 5.33 -9.09 -16.61
C LYS A 468 4.81 -7.88 -15.81
N PHE A 469 5.10 -6.69 -16.30
CA PHE A 469 4.52 -5.45 -15.78
C PHE A 469 3.63 -4.83 -16.87
N PRO A 470 2.30 -4.99 -16.76
CA PRO A 470 1.38 -4.62 -17.82
C PRO A 470 1.59 -3.22 -18.37
N THR A 471 1.82 -2.24 -17.49
CA THR A 471 1.96 -0.82 -17.84
C THR A 471 3.32 -0.45 -18.44
N ASN A 472 4.26 -1.39 -18.57
CA ASN A 472 5.49 -1.17 -19.35
C ASN A 472 5.21 -0.78 -20.82
N PHE A 473 3.96 -0.87 -21.27
CA PHE A 473 3.58 -0.33 -22.58
C PHE A 473 3.83 1.19 -22.72
N PHE A 474 3.88 1.95 -21.63
CA PHE A 474 4.31 3.36 -21.67
C PHE A 474 5.79 3.54 -22.00
N LEU A 475 6.61 2.51 -21.81
CA LEU A 475 8.07 2.59 -21.82
C LEU A 475 8.71 1.76 -22.95
N LEU A 476 7.93 1.20 -23.89
CA LEU A 476 8.44 0.27 -24.90
C LEU A 476 9.53 0.87 -25.79
N GLY A 477 9.42 2.14 -26.16
CA GLY A 477 10.48 2.81 -26.94
C GLY A 477 11.79 2.89 -26.16
N LEU A 478 11.74 3.24 -24.88
CA LEU A 478 12.93 3.26 -24.02
C LEU A 478 13.47 1.86 -23.77
N ILE A 479 12.62 0.89 -23.44
CA ILE A 479 13.01 -0.51 -23.24
C ILE A 479 13.74 -1.05 -24.45
N ARG A 480 13.20 -0.84 -25.65
CA ARG A 480 13.84 -1.28 -26.90
C ARG A 480 15.11 -0.52 -27.26
N THR A 481 15.25 0.72 -26.79
CA THR A 481 16.48 1.49 -26.94
C THR A 481 17.60 0.95 -26.05
N VAL A 482 17.30 0.67 -24.77
CA VAL A 482 18.32 0.16 -23.82
C VAL A 482 18.57 -1.35 -23.97
N LEU A 483 17.60 -2.10 -24.48
CA LEU A 483 17.64 -3.54 -24.70
C LEU A 483 17.16 -3.90 -26.11
N PRO A 484 17.98 -3.64 -27.16
CA PRO A 484 17.56 -3.76 -28.56
C PRO A 484 17.10 -5.16 -28.99
N ARG A 485 17.46 -6.23 -28.26
CA ARG A 485 17.02 -7.60 -28.52
C ARG A 485 15.95 -8.11 -27.57
N ALA A 486 15.44 -7.26 -26.65
CA ALA A 486 14.33 -7.65 -25.78
C ALA A 486 13.08 -7.97 -26.62
N ARG A 487 12.38 -9.03 -26.25
CA ARG A 487 11.14 -9.48 -26.88
C ARG A 487 9.94 -9.01 -26.08
N ILE A 488 8.90 -8.56 -26.77
CA ILE A 488 7.71 -7.97 -26.15
C ILE A 488 6.49 -8.81 -26.56
N ILE A 489 5.80 -9.37 -25.60
CA ILE A 489 4.53 -10.08 -25.76
C ILE A 489 3.43 -9.13 -25.31
N HIS A 490 2.56 -8.75 -26.24
CA HIS A 490 1.44 -7.85 -25.98
C HIS A 490 0.14 -8.66 -25.89
N MET A 491 -0.41 -8.72 -24.67
CA MET A 491 -1.68 -9.39 -24.43
C MET A 491 -2.85 -8.49 -24.82
N GLN A 492 -3.63 -8.93 -25.77
CA GLN A 492 -4.87 -8.26 -26.22
C GLN A 492 -6.08 -9.04 -25.72
N ARG A 493 -7.14 -8.34 -25.36
CA ARG A 493 -8.44 -8.92 -24.96
C ARG A 493 -9.55 -7.94 -25.27
N ASP A 494 -10.79 -8.45 -25.49
CA ASP A 494 -11.96 -7.59 -25.67
C ASP A 494 -11.96 -6.43 -24.66
N PRO A 495 -12.00 -5.17 -25.13
CA PRO A 495 -11.88 -3.99 -24.27
C PRO A 495 -12.95 -3.92 -23.20
N ARG A 496 -14.18 -4.38 -23.49
CA ARG A 496 -15.30 -4.38 -22.55
C ARG A 496 -15.09 -5.40 -21.44
N ASP A 497 -14.60 -6.61 -21.76
CA ASP A 497 -14.24 -7.63 -20.77
C ASP A 497 -13.06 -7.17 -19.90
N THR A 498 -12.09 -6.52 -20.52
CA THR A 498 -10.90 -5.99 -19.83
C THR A 498 -11.30 -4.87 -18.85
N CYS A 499 -12.01 -3.85 -19.34
CA CYS A 499 -12.41 -2.71 -18.52
C CYS A 499 -13.38 -3.11 -17.39
N LEU A 500 -14.36 -3.98 -17.63
CA LEU A 500 -15.21 -4.52 -16.56
C LEU A 500 -14.41 -5.32 -15.54
N SER A 501 -13.45 -6.14 -16.00
CA SER A 501 -12.61 -6.91 -15.09
C SER A 501 -11.70 -6.02 -14.24
N ILE A 502 -11.31 -4.84 -14.73
CA ILE A 502 -10.63 -3.80 -13.97
C ILE A 502 -11.60 -3.16 -12.97
N TYR A 503 -12.77 -2.72 -13.41
CA TYR A 503 -13.80 -2.08 -12.58
C TYR A 503 -14.24 -2.97 -11.38
N PHE A 504 -14.15 -4.29 -11.53
CA PHE A 504 -14.52 -5.29 -10.51
C PHE A 504 -13.40 -5.61 -9.53
N GLN A 505 -12.29 -4.88 -9.54
CA GLN A 505 -11.16 -5.09 -8.67
C GLN A 505 -10.83 -3.83 -7.87
N GLN A 506 -10.41 -4.05 -6.62
CA GLN A 506 -9.80 -2.99 -5.83
C GLN A 506 -8.35 -2.78 -6.30
N PHE A 507 -8.01 -1.57 -6.68
CA PHE A 507 -6.65 -1.15 -6.99
C PHE A 507 -6.16 -0.08 -6.02
N GLU A 508 -4.84 0.16 -6.03
CA GLU A 508 -4.22 1.26 -5.30
C GLU A 508 -4.50 2.62 -5.97
N ALA A 509 -4.22 3.71 -5.26
CA ALA A 509 -4.49 5.08 -5.70
C ALA A 509 -3.87 5.43 -7.07
N ALA A 510 -2.74 4.81 -7.43
CA ALA A 510 -2.09 4.99 -8.73
C ALA A 510 -2.98 4.58 -9.93
N ASN A 511 -3.99 3.73 -9.69
CA ASN A 511 -4.91 3.26 -10.72
C ASN A 511 -6.32 3.88 -10.55
N ALA A 512 -6.40 5.16 -10.15
CA ALA A 512 -7.67 5.86 -9.89
C ALA A 512 -8.64 5.84 -11.10
N TYR A 513 -8.12 5.71 -12.33
CA TYR A 513 -8.92 5.53 -13.54
C TYR A 513 -9.84 4.29 -13.49
N ALA A 514 -9.54 3.32 -12.62
CA ALA A 514 -10.35 2.10 -12.46
C ALA A 514 -11.70 2.38 -11.78
N ASN A 515 -11.85 3.50 -11.09
CA ASN A 515 -13.01 3.81 -10.26
C ASN A 515 -14.21 4.35 -11.05
N GLU A 516 -13.99 4.85 -12.28
CA GLU A 516 -15.04 5.44 -13.12
C GLU A 516 -15.02 4.85 -14.52
N LEU A 517 -16.20 4.44 -15.03
CA LEU A 517 -16.30 3.84 -16.37
C LEU A 517 -15.84 4.78 -17.47
N GLN A 518 -16.04 6.10 -17.29
CA GLN A 518 -15.61 7.11 -18.24
C GLN A 518 -14.08 7.26 -18.27
N ASP A 519 -13.43 7.18 -17.10
CA ASP A 519 -11.97 7.22 -16.98
C ASP A 519 -11.35 5.97 -17.56
N LEU A 520 -11.95 4.81 -17.31
CA LEU A 520 -11.56 3.54 -17.92
C LEU A 520 -11.63 3.57 -19.45
N ALA A 521 -12.74 4.10 -20.00
CA ALA A 521 -12.89 4.20 -21.45
C ALA A 521 -11.83 5.12 -22.06
N HIS A 522 -11.56 6.26 -21.42
CA HIS A 522 -10.52 7.21 -21.83
C HIS A 522 -9.13 6.57 -21.74
N TYR A 523 -8.79 5.94 -20.59
CA TYR A 523 -7.50 5.28 -20.39
C TYR A 523 -7.27 4.18 -21.43
N TYR A 524 -8.30 3.39 -21.74
CA TYR A 524 -8.22 2.36 -22.77
C TYR A 524 -7.97 2.97 -24.16
N GLY A 525 -8.62 4.09 -24.49
CA GLY A 525 -8.39 4.83 -25.74
C GLY A 525 -6.95 5.32 -25.88
N GLU A 526 -6.37 5.89 -24.80
CA GLU A 526 -4.99 6.34 -24.78
C GLU A 526 -3.99 5.16 -24.88
N TYR A 527 -4.30 4.04 -24.21
CA TYR A 527 -3.54 2.81 -24.39
C TYR A 527 -3.54 2.33 -25.84
N GLN A 528 -4.69 2.29 -26.51
CA GLN A 528 -4.78 1.92 -27.92
C GLN A 528 -3.98 2.86 -28.83
N ARG A 529 -4.05 4.19 -28.59
CA ARG A 529 -3.25 5.18 -29.34
C ARG A 529 -1.75 4.88 -29.21
N LEU A 530 -1.30 4.61 -28.00
CA LEU A 530 0.11 4.34 -27.73
C LEU A 530 0.56 2.99 -28.32
N MET A 531 -0.24 1.93 -28.20
CA MET A 531 0.09 0.64 -28.80
C MET A 531 0.13 0.71 -30.32
N ARG A 532 -0.77 1.46 -30.95
CA ARG A 532 -0.73 1.70 -32.42
C ARG A 532 0.55 2.43 -32.83
N HIS A 533 1.03 3.41 -32.02
CA HIS A 533 2.31 4.03 -32.23
C HIS A 533 3.46 3.02 -32.18
N TRP A 534 3.48 2.14 -31.18
CA TRP A 534 4.50 1.08 -31.05
C TRP A 534 4.47 0.08 -32.21
N CYS A 535 3.29 -0.31 -32.69
CA CYS A 535 3.17 -1.17 -33.87
C CYS A 535 3.79 -0.54 -35.13
N ASN A 536 3.71 0.78 -35.27
CA ASN A 536 4.27 1.48 -36.42
C ASN A 536 5.76 1.82 -36.26
N THR A 537 6.29 1.81 -35.06
CA THR A 537 7.62 2.34 -34.71
C THR A 537 8.61 1.25 -34.41
N LEU A 538 8.20 0.19 -33.67
CA LEU A 538 9.06 -0.94 -33.32
C LEU A 538 9.28 -1.87 -34.52
N PRO A 539 10.43 -2.58 -34.57
CA PRO A 539 10.63 -3.67 -35.52
C PRO A 539 9.53 -4.75 -35.42
N THR A 540 9.11 -5.29 -36.54
CA THR A 540 7.99 -6.25 -36.61
C THR A 540 8.26 -7.56 -35.85
N ASP A 541 9.53 -7.92 -35.69
CA ASP A 541 10.00 -9.10 -34.94
C ASP A 541 10.15 -8.85 -33.44
N ALA A 542 9.96 -7.60 -32.97
CA ALA A 542 10.11 -7.21 -31.57
C ALA A 542 8.84 -7.39 -30.73
N LEU A 543 7.66 -7.43 -31.37
CA LEU A 543 6.36 -7.38 -30.72
C LEU A 543 5.44 -8.51 -31.24
N LEU A 544 5.08 -9.42 -30.34
CA LEU A 544 4.08 -10.46 -30.61
C LEU A 544 2.74 -10.09 -29.98
N HIS A 545 1.70 -9.95 -30.78
CA HIS A 545 0.32 -9.82 -30.29
C HIS A 545 -0.28 -11.18 -29.97
N VAL A 546 -0.81 -11.34 -28.75
CA VAL A 546 -1.46 -12.56 -28.28
C VAL A 546 -2.90 -12.25 -27.89
N PRO A 547 -3.88 -12.56 -28.74
CA PRO A 547 -5.29 -12.43 -28.40
C PRO A 547 -5.67 -13.44 -27.31
N TYR A 548 -6.14 -12.94 -26.16
CA TYR A 548 -6.53 -13.77 -25.00
C TYR A 548 -7.57 -14.82 -25.38
N GLU A 549 -8.59 -14.42 -26.16
CA GLU A 549 -9.67 -15.29 -26.59
C GLU A 549 -9.16 -16.47 -27.43
N ARG A 550 -8.17 -16.22 -28.28
CA ARG A 550 -7.53 -17.27 -29.08
C ARG A 550 -6.58 -18.13 -28.24
N LEU A 551 -5.84 -17.51 -27.32
CA LEU A 551 -4.97 -18.25 -26.39
C LEU A 551 -5.77 -19.27 -25.58
N VAL A 552 -6.96 -18.91 -25.08
CA VAL A 552 -7.78 -19.84 -24.28
C VAL A 552 -8.57 -20.83 -25.13
N ALA A 553 -8.82 -20.55 -26.41
CA ALA A 553 -9.49 -21.43 -27.35
C ALA A 553 -8.52 -22.46 -27.99
N GLU A 554 -7.29 -22.02 -28.27
CA GLU A 554 -6.25 -22.79 -28.99
C GLU A 554 -4.94 -22.79 -28.16
N PRO A 555 -4.93 -23.34 -26.93
CA PRO A 555 -3.84 -23.13 -25.97
C PRO A 555 -2.49 -23.65 -26.46
N GLU A 556 -2.44 -24.80 -27.09
CA GLU A 556 -1.18 -25.35 -27.57
C GLU A 556 -0.60 -24.52 -28.73
N ALA A 557 -1.42 -24.14 -29.69
CA ALA A 557 -0.97 -23.36 -30.83
C ALA A 557 -0.36 -22.02 -30.43
N TRP A 558 -1.03 -21.30 -29.51
CA TRP A 558 -0.54 -20.02 -29.04
C TRP A 558 0.64 -20.13 -28.06
N THR A 559 0.70 -21.18 -27.26
CA THR A 559 1.87 -21.46 -26.42
C THR A 559 3.10 -21.73 -27.27
N ARG A 560 2.97 -22.54 -28.34
CA ARG A 560 4.06 -22.77 -29.31
C ARG A 560 4.56 -21.46 -29.92
N ARG A 561 3.66 -20.61 -30.39
CA ARG A 561 4.01 -19.28 -30.94
C ARG A 561 4.73 -18.39 -29.95
N MET A 562 4.27 -18.36 -28.69
CA MET A 562 4.93 -17.55 -27.63
C MET A 562 6.34 -18.10 -27.31
N LEU A 563 6.52 -19.41 -27.24
CA LEU A 563 7.83 -20.03 -27.02
C LEU A 563 8.78 -19.79 -28.21
N GLU A 564 8.32 -19.99 -29.44
CA GLU A 564 9.07 -19.69 -30.65
C GLU A 564 9.51 -18.23 -30.69
N PHE A 565 8.58 -17.30 -30.43
CA PHE A 565 8.88 -15.89 -30.33
C PHE A 565 9.87 -15.60 -29.21
N ALA A 566 9.81 -16.29 -28.07
CA ALA A 566 10.78 -16.17 -26.99
C ALA A 566 12.13 -16.87 -27.33
N GLY A 567 12.27 -17.54 -28.46
CA GLY A 567 13.47 -18.31 -28.87
C GLY A 567 13.70 -19.51 -27.96
N LEU A 568 12.64 -20.21 -27.60
CA LEU A 568 12.65 -21.38 -26.71
C LEU A 568 12.08 -22.60 -27.44
N PRO A 569 12.61 -23.80 -27.18
CA PRO A 569 12.03 -25.03 -27.69
C PRO A 569 10.66 -25.30 -27.07
N TRP A 570 9.87 -26.12 -27.71
CA TRP A 570 8.59 -26.58 -27.16
C TRP A 570 8.79 -27.42 -25.91
N ASP A 571 7.96 -27.12 -24.88
CA ASP A 571 7.88 -27.93 -23.65
C ASP A 571 6.43 -28.07 -23.23
N ALA A 572 5.95 -29.30 -23.07
CA ALA A 572 4.55 -29.61 -22.75
C ALA A 572 4.13 -29.12 -21.34
N ARG A 573 5.08 -28.91 -20.42
CA ARG A 573 4.82 -28.37 -19.09
C ARG A 573 4.14 -26.98 -19.14
N CYS A 574 4.32 -26.26 -20.23
CA CYS A 574 3.67 -24.95 -20.43
C CYS A 574 2.13 -25.07 -20.54
N LEU A 575 1.59 -26.23 -20.92
CA LEU A 575 0.13 -26.46 -20.91
C LEU A 575 -0.41 -26.83 -19.51
N ASP A 576 0.44 -27.36 -18.65
CA ASP A 576 0.11 -27.73 -17.27
C ASP A 576 0.47 -26.63 -16.25
N PHE A 577 0.56 -25.37 -16.69
CA PHE A 577 0.96 -24.20 -15.88
C PHE A 577 0.19 -24.08 -14.57
N HIS A 578 -1.07 -24.52 -14.51
CA HIS A 578 -1.93 -24.48 -13.32
C HIS A 578 -1.49 -25.43 -12.19
N ARG A 579 -0.62 -26.43 -12.51
CA ARG A 579 -0.02 -27.37 -11.55
C ARG A 579 1.31 -26.88 -10.98
N THR A 580 1.83 -25.77 -11.49
CA THR A 580 3.14 -25.24 -11.06
C THR A 580 3.05 -24.70 -9.64
N GLU A 581 3.98 -25.13 -8.76
CA GLU A 581 4.04 -24.70 -7.34
C GLU A 581 4.57 -23.26 -7.15
N ARG A 582 4.77 -22.53 -8.23
CA ARG A 582 5.30 -21.18 -8.20
C ARG A 582 4.38 -20.23 -7.43
N THR A 583 4.97 -19.37 -6.57
CA THR A 583 4.26 -18.29 -5.89
C THR A 583 3.73 -17.25 -6.89
N VAL A 584 2.44 -16.91 -6.79
CA VAL A 584 1.78 -15.94 -7.68
C VAL A 584 1.22 -14.79 -6.84
N VAL A 585 1.87 -13.64 -6.91
CA VAL A 585 1.47 -12.41 -6.18
C VAL A 585 0.76 -11.46 -7.14
N THR A 586 -0.49 -11.74 -7.49
CA THR A 586 -1.33 -10.90 -8.35
C THR A 586 -2.81 -11.04 -7.97
N ALA A 587 -3.64 -10.10 -8.42
CA ALA A 587 -5.10 -10.20 -8.26
C ALA A 587 -5.70 -11.44 -8.96
N SER A 588 -4.97 -12.06 -9.87
CA SER A 588 -5.42 -13.23 -10.65
C SER A 588 -4.95 -14.57 -10.05
N ARG A 589 -4.35 -14.59 -8.85
CA ARG A 589 -3.68 -15.78 -8.27
C ARG A 589 -4.58 -17.04 -8.16
N TRP A 590 -5.88 -16.86 -7.90
CA TRP A 590 -6.83 -17.99 -7.91
C TRP A 590 -7.13 -18.47 -9.32
N GLN A 591 -7.32 -17.55 -10.26
CA GLN A 591 -7.71 -17.85 -11.64
C GLN A 591 -6.63 -18.62 -12.40
N VAL A 592 -5.35 -18.24 -12.25
CA VAL A 592 -4.23 -18.91 -12.96
C VAL A 592 -3.85 -20.27 -12.37
N ARG A 593 -4.46 -20.66 -11.27
CA ARG A 593 -4.34 -22.02 -10.68
C ARG A 593 -5.51 -22.94 -11.08
N GLN A 594 -6.39 -22.45 -11.93
CA GLN A 594 -7.42 -23.26 -12.56
C GLN A 594 -6.99 -23.68 -13.95
N ALA A 595 -7.48 -24.81 -14.41
CA ALA A 595 -7.31 -25.18 -15.82
C ALA A 595 -7.85 -24.08 -16.73
N MET A 596 -7.21 -23.92 -17.88
CA MET A 596 -7.60 -22.90 -18.86
C MET A 596 -9.08 -23.04 -19.23
N SER A 597 -9.80 -21.92 -19.27
CA SER A 597 -11.23 -21.89 -19.51
C SER A 597 -11.63 -20.66 -20.31
N THR A 598 -12.62 -20.84 -21.19
CA THR A 598 -13.22 -19.74 -21.96
C THR A 598 -14.27 -18.95 -21.20
N SER A 599 -14.54 -19.27 -19.93
CA SER A 599 -15.62 -18.68 -19.11
C SER A 599 -15.48 -17.16 -18.91
N SER A 600 -14.30 -16.61 -19.11
CA SER A 600 -14.02 -15.18 -19.04
C SER A 600 -14.19 -14.44 -20.36
N VAL A 601 -14.48 -15.14 -21.46
CA VAL A 601 -14.66 -14.56 -22.79
C VAL A 601 -16.11 -14.10 -22.97
N GLY A 602 -16.28 -12.85 -23.36
CA GLY A 602 -17.61 -12.27 -23.62
C GLY A 602 -18.45 -12.07 -22.35
N ARG A 603 -17.84 -12.08 -21.18
CA ARG A 603 -18.52 -11.87 -19.89
C ARG A 603 -19.22 -10.52 -19.80
N TRP A 604 -18.75 -9.50 -20.52
CA TRP A 604 -19.38 -8.19 -20.62
C TRP A 604 -20.85 -8.26 -21.08
N ARG A 605 -21.28 -9.31 -21.77
CA ARG A 605 -22.67 -9.49 -22.24
C ARG A 605 -23.64 -9.61 -21.07
N ASN A 606 -23.19 -10.16 -19.94
CA ASN A 606 -23.97 -10.27 -18.71
C ASN A 606 -24.23 -8.90 -18.05
N TYR A 607 -23.40 -7.91 -18.37
CA TYR A 607 -23.45 -6.55 -17.84
C TYR A 607 -23.79 -5.51 -18.90
N ARG A 608 -24.40 -5.94 -20.03
CA ARG A 608 -24.66 -5.06 -21.20
C ARG A 608 -25.36 -3.75 -20.82
N GLN A 609 -26.33 -3.80 -19.92
CA GLN A 609 -27.10 -2.62 -19.47
C GLN A 609 -26.28 -1.68 -18.58
N HIS A 610 -25.15 -2.11 -18.06
CA HIS A 610 -24.31 -1.35 -17.14
C HIS A 610 -23.02 -0.82 -17.78
N LEU A 611 -22.77 -1.10 -19.05
CA LEU A 611 -21.49 -0.76 -19.71
C LEU A 611 -21.26 0.75 -19.83
N GLY A 612 -22.33 1.57 -19.96
CA GLY A 612 -22.17 3.01 -20.18
C GLY A 612 -21.21 3.32 -21.33
N PRO A 613 -20.16 4.13 -21.08
CA PRO A 613 -19.18 4.51 -22.12
C PRO A 613 -18.37 3.33 -22.66
N LEU A 614 -18.23 2.25 -21.90
CA LEU A 614 -17.49 1.06 -22.36
C LEU A 614 -18.16 0.34 -23.54
N ALA A 615 -19.46 0.55 -23.76
CA ALA A 615 -20.19 -0.04 -24.87
C ALA A 615 -19.65 0.40 -26.25
N ALA A 616 -19.06 1.58 -26.32
CA ALA A 616 -18.46 2.13 -27.54
C ALA A 616 -17.09 1.54 -27.88
N LEU A 617 -16.40 0.93 -26.92
CA LEU A 617 -15.07 0.35 -27.14
C LEU A 617 -15.13 -0.84 -28.12
N ARG A 618 -14.14 -0.91 -29.01
CA ARG A 618 -13.98 -1.97 -29.99
C ARG A 618 -12.60 -2.61 -29.85
N PRO A 619 -12.50 -3.94 -30.08
CA PRO A 619 -11.21 -4.59 -30.25
C PRO A 619 -10.45 -3.93 -31.40
N GLU A 620 -9.14 -3.86 -31.28
CA GLU A 620 -8.29 -3.56 -32.44
C GLU A 620 -8.26 -4.79 -33.36
N PRO A 621 -8.26 -4.59 -34.69
CA PRO A 621 -8.20 -5.68 -35.65
C PRO A 621 -6.92 -6.51 -35.56
#